data_7d59e94fa14559fcfa2cfa7865b59663
#
_entry.id   7d59e94fa14559fcfa2cfa7865b59663
#
_cell.length_a   1.000
_cell.length_b   1.000
_cell.length_c   1.000
_cell.angle_alpha   90.00
_cell.angle_beta   90.00
_cell.angle_gamma   90.00
#
_symmetry.space_group_name_H-M   'P 1'
#
loop_
_entity.id
_entity.type
_entity.pdbx_description
1 polymer ?
#
loop_
_entity_poly.entity_id
_entity_poly.type
_entity_poly.pdbx_seq_one_letter_code
_entity_poly.pdbx_strand_id
1 'polypeptide(L)'
;MDSIPMILMNKILIVSLQGDINDNMALSLQQSILDKIYETGAKGVLLNISLLDIIDSYLGRVISETVKMVQLLGAKAVLTGMKPHVAITLEELGLDIQGVEIALNADIGIKILEDHVKASGFEEICAEDLE
;
A
#
# COMPACT_ATOMS: atom_id res chain seq x y z
N MET A 1 -9.66 19.25 -7.82
CA MET A 1 -8.95 18.07 -8.20
C MET A 1 -8.62 17.20 -7.02
N ASP A 2 -9.24 16.11 -6.99
CA ASP A 2 -9.17 15.30 -5.78
C ASP A 2 -8.11 14.24 -5.89
N SER A 3 -6.86 14.69 -5.82
CA SER A 3 -5.76 13.74 -5.81
C SER A 3 -5.59 13.19 -4.40
N ILE A 4 -5.32 11.92 -4.33
CA ILE A 4 -5.07 11.25 -3.07
C ILE A 4 -3.64 11.55 -2.65
N PRO A 5 -3.42 11.98 -1.38
CA PRO A 5 -2.07 12.31 -0.93
C PRO A 5 -1.13 11.13 -0.97
N MET A 6 0.05 11.34 -1.53
CA MET A 6 1.11 10.34 -1.58
C MET A 6 2.42 11.02 -1.21
N ILE A 7 3.13 10.41 -0.27
CA ILE A 7 4.43 10.92 0.20
C ILE A 7 5.45 9.82 0.07
N LEU A 8 6.58 10.13 -0.54
CA LEU A 8 7.69 9.19 -0.63
C LEU A 8 8.75 9.54 0.42
N MET A 9 9.05 8.60 1.31
CA MET A 9 10.07 8.76 2.33
C MET A 9 10.89 7.49 2.44
N ASN A 10 12.20 7.59 2.27
CA ASN A 10 13.12 6.45 2.49
C ASN A 10 12.70 5.18 1.72
N LYS A 11 12.33 5.34 0.46
CA LYS A 11 11.89 4.25 -0.40
C LYS A 11 10.53 3.67 -0.01
N ILE A 12 9.79 4.38 0.83
CA ILE A 12 8.44 3.98 1.23
C ILE A 12 7.46 5.00 0.70
N LEU A 13 6.48 4.54 -0.07
CA LEU A 13 5.41 5.37 -0.56
C LEU A 13 4.24 5.29 0.41
N ILE A 14 3.88 6.42 1.01
CA ILE A 14 2.79 6.49 1.98
C ILE A 14 1.57 7.08 1.27
N VAL A 15 0.49 6.31 1.25
CA VAL A 15 -0.74 6.67 0.55
C VAL A 15 -1.88 6.71 1.56
N SER A 16 -2.57 7.85 1.66
CA SER A 16 -3.71 8.00 2.57
C SER A 16 -5.00 8.09 1.77
N LEU A 17 -5.85 7.09 1.93
CA LEU A 17 -7.17 7.09 1.31
C LEU A 17 -8.15 7.75 2.26
N GLN A 18 -8.84 8.79 1.77
CA GLN A 18 -9.70 9.62 2.62
C GLN A 18 -11.06 9.81 2.00
N GLY A 19 -12.08 9.86 2.85
CA GLY A 19 -13.43 10.18 2.42
C GLY A 19 -14.07 9.11 1.55
N ASP A 20 -14.83 9.57 0.57
CA ASP A 20 -15.50 8.70 -0.39
C ASP A 20 -14.69 8.61 -1.66
N ILE A 21 -14.28 7.42 -2.02
CA ILE A 21 -13.50 7.19 -3.22
C ILE A 21 -14.40 6.53 -4.26
N ASN A 22 -14.67 7.24 -5.34
CA ASN A 22 -15.47 6.68 -6.42
C ASN A 22 -14.62 5.80 -7.35
N ASP A 23 -15.26 5.15 -8.30
CA ASP A 23 -14.62 4.18 -9.16
C ASP A 23 -13.46 4.77 -9.97
N ASN A 24 -13.65 5.98 -10.51
CA ASN A 24 -12.61 6.65 -11.27
C ASN A 24 -11.40 7.00 -10.42
N MET A 25 -11.65 7.47 -9.19
CA MET A 25 -10.59 7.78 -8.24
C MET A 25 -9.81 6.52 -7.87
N ALA A 26 -10.52 5.41 -7.69
CA ALA A 26 -9.88 4.15 -7.34
C ALA A 26 -8.91 3.69 -8.44
N LEU A 27 -9.33 3.75 -9.69
CA LEU A 27 -8.47 3.36 -10.81
C LEU A 27 -7.30 4.32 -10.99
N SER A 28 -7.55 5.63 -10.81
CA SER A 28 -6.48 6.63 -10.87
C SER A 28 -5.46 6.41 -9.78
N LEU A 29 -5.94 6.08 -8.58
CA LEU A 29 -5.07 5.78 -7.45
C LEU A 29 -4.17 4.58 -7.75
N GLN A 30 -4.76 3.51 -8.25
CA GLN A 30 -4.00 2.31 -8.61
C GLN A 30 -2.90 2.65 -9.60
N GLN A 31 -3.23 3.36 -10.66
CA GLN A 31 -2.26 3.75 -11.67
C GLN A 31 -1.16 4.64 -11.08
N SER A 32 -1.54 5.60 -10.25
CA SER A 32 -0.59 6.52 -9.63
C SER A 32 0.39 5.80 -8.72
N ILE A 33 -0.08 4.82 -7.96
CA ILE A 33 0.78 4.04 -7.08
C ILE A 33 1.80 3.26 -7.90
N LEU A 34 1.34 2.59 -8.95
CA LEU A 34 2.22 1.76 -9.78
C LEU A 34 3.27 2.62 -10.50
N ASP A 35 2.85 3.76 -11.03
CA ASP A 35 3.75 4.69 -11.69
C ASP A 35 4.80 5.22 -10.72
N LYS A 36 4.39 5.58 -9.51
CA LYS A 36 5.33 6.08 -8.50
C LYS A 36 6.36 5.03 -8.09
N ILE A 37 5.92 3.80 -7.93
CA ILE A 37 6.85 2.71 -7.59
C ILE A 37 7.87 2.54 -8.71
N TYR A 38 7.40 2.53 -9.94
CA TYR A 38 8.27 2.36 -11.09
C TYR A 38 9.27 3.51 -11.24
N GLU A 39 8.80 4.76 -11.10
CA GLU A 39 9.62 5.95 -11.26
C GLU A 39 10.66 6.12 -10.15
N THR A 40 10.26 5.80 -8.91
CA THR A 40 11.10 6.09 -7.73
C THR A 40 11.89 4.88 -7.24
N GLY A 41 11.54 3.69 -7.69
CA GLY A 41 12.15 2.48 -7.16
C GLY A 41 11.75 2.19 -5.73
N ALA A 42 10.56 2.65 -5.31
CA ALA A 42 10.09 2.43 -3.95
C ALA A 42 10.07 0.94 -3.64
N LYS A 43 10.46 0.60 -2.42
CA LYS A 43 10.51 -0.79 -1.94
C LYS A 43 9.33 -1.15 -1.06
N GLY A 44 8.56 -0.17 -0.65
CA GLY A 44 7.40 -0.41 0.20
C GLY A 44 6.29 0.59 -0.08
N VAL A 45 5.06 0.16 0.20
CA VAL A 45 3.87 1.00 0.07
C VAL A 45 3.04 0.82 1.33
N LEU A 46 2.73 1.92 1.97
CA LEU A 46 1.81 1.95 3.11
C LEU A 46 0.48 2.49 2.63
N LEU A 47 -0.56 1.68 2.71
CA LEU A 47 -1.91 2.10 2.38
C LEU A 47 -2.66 2.36 3.69
N ASN A 48 -2.88 3.62 4.01
CA ASN A 48 -3.61 4.01 5.21
C ASN A 48 -5.07 4.21 4.87
N ILE A 49 -5.94 3.35 5.42
CA ILE A 49 -7.37 3.40 5.15
C ILE A 49 -8.17 3.85 6.37
N SER A 50 -7.49 4.43 7.37
CA SER A 50 -8.16 4.86 8.60
C SER A 50 -9.20 5.97 8.37
N LEU A 51 -9.04 6.74 7.31
CA LEU A 51 -9.93 7.87 7.00
C LEU A 51 -10.93 7.55 5.89
N LEU A 52 -11.00 6.30 5.45
CA LEU A 52 -12.03 5.88 4.51
C LEU A 52 -13.36 5.79 5.23
N ASP A 53 -14.38 6.43 4.67
CA ASP A 53 -15.72 6.41 5.25
C ASP A 53 -16.45 5.12 4.90
N ILE A 54 -16.37 4.73 3.64
CA ILE A 54 -17.09 3.58 3.11
C ILE A 54 -16.19 2.81 2.18
N ILE A 55 -16.27 1.48 2.26
CA ILE A 55 -15.64 0.62 1.28
C ILE A 55 -16.73 -0.27 0.65
N ASP A 56 -16.83 -0.21 -0.66
CA ASP A 56 -17.74 -1.07 -1.39
C ASP A 56 -16.98 -2.20 -2.08
N SER A 57 -17.70 -3.07 -2.77
CA SER A 57 -17.07 -4.22 -3.42
C SER A 57 -16.07 -3.82 -4.49
N TYR A 58 -16.34 -2.73 -5.20
CA TYR A 58 -15.45 -2.28 -6.26
C TYR A 58 -14.14 -1.75 -5.67
N LEU A 59 -14.23 -0.87 -4.69
CA LEU A 59 -13.04 -0.31 -4.04
C LEU A 59 -12.21 -1.39 -3.36
N GLY A 60 -12.87 -2.32 -2.68
CA GLY A 60 -12.18 -3.44 -2.05
C GLY A 60 -11.41 -4.27 -3.06
N ARG A 61 -12.03 -4.54 -4.22
CA ARG A 61 -11.37 -5.29 -5.27
C ARG A 61 -10.17 -4.54 -5.84
N VAL A 62 -10.32 -3.22 -6.07
CA VAL A 62 -9.23 -2.41 -6.59
C VAL A 62 -8.06 -2.39 -5.61
N ILE A 63 -8.34 -2.25 -4.31
CA ILE A 63 -7.29 -2.30 -3.29
C ILE A 63 -6.56 -3.64 -3.32
N SER A 64 -7.31 -4.74 -3.37
CA SER A 64 -6.74 -6.07 -3.40
C SER A 64 -5.86 -6.27 -4.64
N GLU A 65 -6.34 -5.86 -5.80
CA GLU A 65 -5.57 -5.97 -7.04
C GLU A 65 -4.33 -5.08 -7.01
N THR A 66 -4.45 -3.89 -6.44
CA THR A 66 -3.31 -2.97 -6.33
C THR A 66 -2.21 -3.58 -5.47
N VAL A 67 -2.57 -4.20 -4.35
CA VAL A 67 -1.60 -4.89 -3.49
C VAL A 67 -0.86 -5.97 -4.27
N LYS A 68 -1.58 -6.76 -5.04
CA LYS A 68 -0.96 -7.82 -5.85
C LYS A 68 0.00 -7.24 -6.89
N MET A 69 -0.41 -6.17 -7.56
CA MET A 69 0.43 -5.51 -8.55
C MET A 69 1.69 -4.91 -7.93
N VAL A 70 1.56 -4.31 -6.74
CA VAL A 70 2.70 -3.77 -6.00
C VAL A 70 3.71 -4.88 -5.72
N GLN A 71 3.23 -6.05 -5.31
CA GLN A 71 4.09 -7.20 -5.05
C GLN A 71 4.80 -7.68 -6.33
N LEU A 72 4.10 -7.64 -7.45
CA LEU A 72 4.71 -8.01 -8.74
C LEU A 72 5.82 -7.05 -9.15
N LEU A 73 5.75 -5.80 -8.71
CA LEU A 73 6.82 -4.83 -8.97
C LEU A 73 7.97 -4.94 -7.96
N GLY A 74 7.89 -5.88 -7.04
CA GLY A 74 8.97 -6.14 -6.09
C GLY A 74 8.89 -5.31 -4.82
N ALA A 75 7.77 -4.63 -4.57
CA ALA A 75 7.59 -3.84 -3.36
C ALA A 75 6.73 -4.59 -2.36
N LYS A 76 6.85 -4.23 -1.09
CA LYS A 76 6.03 -4.80 -0.02
C LYS A 76 4.90 -3.84 0.32
N ALA A 77 3.68 -4.35 0.42
CA ALA A 77 2.51 -3.54 0.77
C ALA A 77 2.10 -3.80 2.21
N VAL A 78 1.77 -2.74 2.93
CA VAL A 78 1.20 -2.82 4.28
C VAL A 78 -0.07 -2.00 4.30
N LEU A 79 -1.13 -2.60 4.83
CA LEU A 79 -2.43 -1.95 4.97
C LEU A 79 -2.62 -1.57 6.44
N THR A 80 -2.96 -0.31 6.72
CA THR A 80 -3.10 0.15 8.10
C THR A 80 -4.42 0.88 8.32
N GLY A 81 -4.88 0.87 9.58
CA GLY A 81 -6.05 1.62 9.97
C GLY A 81 -7.37 0.94 9.63
N MET A 82 -7.38 -0.38 9.55
CA MET A 82 -8.60 -1.12 9.24
C MET A 82 -9.62 -0.96 10.36
N LYS A 83 -10.78 -0.41 10.03
CA LYS A 83 -11.89 -0.28 10.98
C LYS A 83 -12.72 -1.55 10.99
N PRO A 84 -13.41 -1.86 12.12
CA PRO A 84 -14.20 -3.09 12.19
C PRO A 84 -15.21 -3.25 11.07
N HIS A 85 -15.94 -2.19 10.70
CA HIS A 85 -16.95 -2.32 9.66
C HIS A 85 -16.32 -2.55 8.28
N VAL A 86 -15.11 -2.04 8.06
CA VAL A 86 -14.38 -2.28 6.82
C VAL A 86 -13.92 -3.73 6.77
N ALA A 87 -13.41 -4.24 7.90
CA ALA A 87 -12.98 -5.62 7.98
C ALA A 87 -14.14 -6.58 7.72
N ILE A 88 -15.30 -6.29 8.29
CA ILE A 88 -16.50 -7.10 8.08
C ILE A 88 -16.89 -7.10 6.61
N THR A 89 -16.86 -5.93 5.97
CA THR A 89 -17.23 -5.81 4.56
C THR A 89 -16.27 -6.62 3.68
N LEU A 90 -14.96 -6.51 3.92
CA LEU A 90 -13.99 -7.27 3.14
C LEU A 90 -14.17 -8.77 3.30
N GLU A 91 -14.45 -9.22 4.51
CA GLU A 91 -14.70 -10.63 4.79
C GLU A 91 -15.96 -11.12 4.06
N GLU A 92 -17.05 -10.34 4.12
CA GLU A 92 -18.30 -10.70 3.45
C GLU A 92 -18.16 -10.75 1.93
N LEU A 93 -17.29 -9.90 1.37
CA LEU A 93 -17.04 -9.89 -0.08
C LEU A 93 -16.16 -11.05 -0.52
N GLY A 94 -15.60 -11.80 0.41
CA GLY A 94 -14.72 -12.91 0.09
C GLY A 94 -13.43 -12.47 -0.59
N LEU A 95 -13.00 -11.24 -0.34
CA LEU A 95 -11.80 -10.71 -0.97
C LEU A 95 -10.55 -11.29 -0.33
N ASP A 96 -9.69 -11.77 -1.18
CA ASP A 96 -8.45 -12.41 -0.75
C ASP A 96 -7.32 -11.39 -0.81
N ILE A 97 -6.87 -10.95 0.37
CA ILE A 97 -5.72 -10.06 0.47
C ILE A 97 -4.51 -10.79 1.02
N GLN A 98 -4.35 -12.04 0.59
CA GLN A 98 -3.19 -12.83 0.98
C GLN A 98 -1.91 -12.17 0.52
N GLY A 99 -0.89 -12.29 1.36
CA GLY A 99 0.40 -11.71 1.05
C GLY A 99 0.54 -10.26 1.42
N VAL A 100 -0.54 -9.60 1.88
CA VAL A 100 -0.43 -8.25 2.38
C VAL A 100 -0.27 -8.28 3.90
N GLU A 101 0.63 -7.46 4.39
CA GLU A 101 0.81 -7.28 5.83
C GLU A 101 -0.26 -6.30 6.31
N ILE A 102 -0.88 -6.58 7.45
CA ILE A 102 -1.87 -5.66 8.03
C ILE A 102 -1.32 -5.21 9.37
N ALA A 103 -1.23 -3.88 9.55
CA ALA A 103 -0.75 -3.29 10.78
C ALA A 103 -1.85 -2.47 11.44
N LEU A 104 -1.82 -2.41 12.75
CA LEU A 104 -2.84 -1.70 13.52
C LEU A 104 -2.87 -0.22 13.18
N ASN A 105 -1.71 0.40 13.05
CA ASN A 105 -1.62 1.83 12.76
C ASN A 105 -0.42 2.10 11.85
N ALA A 106 -0.33 3.36 11.41
CA ALA A 106 0.71 3.77 10.47
C ALA A 106 2.11 3.61 11.06
N ASP A 107 2.29 3.88 12.34
CA ASP A 107 3.62 3.77 12.97
C ASP A 107 4.15 2.35 12.90
N ILE A 108 3.31 1.37 13.20
CA ILE A 108 3.69 -0.04 13.10
C ILE A 108 3.95 -0.42 11.65
N GLY A 109 3.09 0.05 10.74
CA GLY A 109 3.24 -0.24 9.32
C GLY A 109 4.53 0.32 8.75
N ILE A 110 4.88 1.54 9.12
CA ILE A 110 6.13 2.16 8.68
C ILE A 110 7.33 1.37 9.17
N LYS A 111 7.28 0.92 10.44
CA LYS A 111 8.38 0.13 10.99
C LYS A 111 8.57 -1.17 10.23
N ILE A 112 7.49 -1.85 9.89
CA ILE A 112 7.56 -3.08 9.10
C ILE A 112 8.23 -2.80 7.76
N LEU A 113 7.84 -1.70 7.11
CA LEU A 113 8.40 -1.33 5.80
C LEU A 113 9.84 -0.86 5.91
N GLU A 114 10.18 -0.13 6.96
CA GLU A 114 11.56 0.29 7.19
C GLU A 114 12.49 -0.90 7.35
N ASP A 115 12.06 -1.89 8.11
CA ASP A 115 12.85 -3.12 8.28
C ASP A 115 13.03 -3.85 6.95
N HIS A 116 11.99 -3.89 6.13
CA HIS A 116 12.05 -4.49 4.80
C HIS A 116 13.03 -3.73 3.89
N VAL A 117 12.96 -2.40 3.91
CA VAL A 117 13.83 -1.56 3.10
C VAL A 117 15.29 -1.71 3.53
N LYS A 118 15.54 -1.76 4.84
CA LYS A 118 16.89 -1.96 5.36
C LYS A 118 17.48 -3.29 4.90
N ALA A 119 16.70 -4.34 4.94
CA ALA A 119 17.14 -5.65 4.50
C ALA A 119 17.52 -5.61 3.01
N SER A 120 16.69 -4.99 2.18
CA SER A 120 16.96 -4.83 0.75
C SER A 120 18.19 -3.97 0.51
N GLY A 121 18.31 -2.85 1.22
CA GLY A 121 19.45 -1.95 1.11
C GLY A 121 20.75 -2.60 1.57
N PHE A 122 20.66 -3.39 2.64
CA PHE A 122 21.82 -4.11 3.13
C PHE A 122 22.33 -5.12 2.09
N GLU A 123 21.44 -5.83 1.44
CA GLU A 123 21.81 -6.77 0.40
C GLU A 123 22.47 -6.08 -0.78
N GLU A 124 21.93 -4.94 -1.20
CA GLU A 124 22.49 -4.14 -2.28
C GLU A 124 23.91 -3.65 -1.93
N ILE A 125 24.09 -3.17 -0.71
CA ILE A 125 25.40 -2.69 -0.25
C ILE A 125 26.40 -3.82 -0.22
N CYS A 126 26.01 -4.98 0.28
CA CYS A 126 26.89 -6.14 0.31
C CYS A 126 27.32 -6.58 -1.08
N ALA A 127 26.42 -6.53 -2.05
CA ALA A 127 26.75 -6.85 -3.43
C ALA A 127 27.76 -5.87 -4.01
N GLU A 128 27.62 -4.58 -3.71
CA GLU A 128 28.55 -3.56 -4.14
C GLU A 128 29.93 -3.73 -3.49
N ASP A 129 29.95 -4.05 -2.21
CA ASP A 129 31.19 -4.25 -1.48
C ASP A 129 32.00 -5.44 -1.98
N LEU A 130 31.36 -6.39 -2.60
CA LEU A 130 32.04 -7.56 -3.15
C LEU A 130 32.76 -7.28 -4.46
N GLU A 131 32.47 -6.14 -5.06
CA GLU A 131 33.15 -5.72 -6.26
C GLU A 131 34.47 -5.03 -5.92
#